data_c985b6289fa9b228c9fdffb7b7da36f8
#
_entry.id   c985b6289fa9b228c9fdffb7b7da36f8
#
_cell.length_a   1.000
_cell.length_b   1.000
_cell.length_c   1.000
_cell.angle_alpha   90.00
_cell.angle_beta   90.00
_cell.angle_gamma   90.00
#
_symmetry.space_group_name_H-M   'P 1'
#
loop_
_entity.id
_entity.type
_entity.pdbx_description
1 polymer ?
#
loop_
_entity_poly.entity_id
_entity_poly.type
_entity_poly.pdbx_seq_one_letter_code
_entity_poly.pdbx_strand_id
1 'polypeptide(L)'
;MGKQVNVGNVVFGSDSLPLIAGPCVIESLDHSLKMAESIKTITEKIGMPFIFKSSFDKANRTSMDSFRGPNMDKGLAILSAVKSEVGIPVLTDVHLPDQCLSVSQVADVLQIPAFLCRQTDLLIAAGKTGTPVNIKKGQFLSPEKMKHAAEKIATTANQNILLTERGTSFGYGLISDMTSISIMQ
;
A
#
# COMPACT_ATOMS: atom_id res chain seq x y z
N MET A 1 -5.60 -14.56 -17.63
CA MET A 1 -5.58 -14.42 -16.14
C MET A 1 -4.36 -13.63 -15.75
N GLY A 2 -4.52 -12.59 -14.95
CA GLY A 2 -3.39 -11.82 -14.42
C GLY A 2 -2.50 -12.69 -13.52
N LYS A 3 -1.28 -12.23 -13.26
CA LYS A 3 -0.36 -12.93 -12.36
C LYS A 3 -0.86 -12.81 -10.91
N GLN A 4 -0.87 -13.92 -10.17
CA GLN A 4 -1.21 -13.89 -8.74
C GLN A 4 -0.07 -13.29 -7.91
N VAL A 5 -0.43 -12.51 -6.89
CA VAL A 5 0.49 -11.96 -5.88
C VAL A 5 0.07 -12.45 -4.50
N ASN A 6 0.98 -13.11 -3.81
CA ASN A 6 0.75 -13.66 -2.47
C ASN A 6 1.30 -12.73 -1.39
N VAL A 7 0.49 -12.45 -0.38
CA VAL A 7 0.86 -11.65 0.80
C VAL A 7 0.43 -12.43 2.05
N GLY A 8 1.33 -13.21 2.62
CA GLY A 8 0.97 -14.17 3.65
C GLY A 8 -0.10 -15.15 3.14
N ASN A 9 -1.25 -15.20 3.81
CA ASN A 9 -2.40 -16.01 3.42
C ASN A 9 -3.38 -15.31 2.46
N VAL A 10 -3.09 -14.09 2.04
CA VAL A 10 -3.92 -13.29 1.12
C VAL A 10 -3.40 -13.43 -0.30
N VAL A 11 -4.27 -13.78 -1.26
CA VAL A 11 -3.91 -13.97 -2.67
C VAL A 11 -4.66 -12.96 -3.53
N PHE A 12 -3.95 -12.04 -4.17
CA PHE A 12 -4.50 -11.16 -5.19
C PHE A 12 -4.51 -11.87 -6.56
N GLY A 13 -5.56 -11.62 -7.36
CA GLY A 13 -5.72 -12.25 -8.67
C GLY A 13 -6.29 -13.68 -8.60
N SER A 14 -6.83 -14.09 -7.46
CA SER A 14 -7.66 -15.30 -7.28
C SER A 14 -9.14 -14.96 -7.44
N ASP A 15 -10.01 -15.96 -7.21
CA ASP A 15 -11.48 -15.78 -7.25
C ASP A 15 -12.01 -14.98 -6.05
N SER A 16 -11.23 -14.86 -4.98
CA SER A 16 -11.58 -14.02 -3.83
C SER A 16 -11.14 -12.57 -4.03
N LEU A 17 -11.89 -11.62 -3.47
CA LEU A 17 -11.55 -10.20 -3.49
C LEU A 17 -10.94 -9.80 -2.13
N PRO A 18 -9.61 -9.62 -2.02
CA PRO A 18 -8.98 -9.19 -0.78
C PRO A 18 -9.26 -7.72 -0.46
N LEU A 19 -9.42 -7.41 0.82
CA LEU A 19 -9.57 -6.06 1.33
C LEU A 19 -8.23 -5.53 1.87
N ILE A 20 -7.85 -4.31 1.47
CA ILE A 20 -6.81 -3.52 2.12
C ILE A 20 -7.50 -2.34 2.79
N ALA A 21 -7.53 -2.32 4.12
CA ALA A 21 -8.22 -1.29 4.89
C ALA A 21 -7.53 -0.98 6.22
N GLY A 22 -7.87 0.18 6.80
CA GLY A 22 -7.38 0.64 8.10
C GLY A 22 -7.37 2.16 8.19
N PRO A 23 -6.96 2.72 9.34
CA PRO A 23 -6.84 4.16 9.54
C PRO A 23 -5.90 4.80 8.53
N CYS A 24 -6.25 5.99 8.05
CA CYS A 24 -5.43 6.71 7.08
C CYS A 24 -3.98 6.89 7.58
N VAL A 25 -3.82 7.17 8.88
CA VAL A 25 -2.55 7.39 9.56
C VAL A 25 -2.58 6.71 10.93
N ILE A 26 -1.45 6.22 11.40
CA ILE A 26 -1.31 5.67 12.74
C ILE A 26 -1.45 6.79 13.78
N GLU A 27 -2.40 6.67 14.69
CA GLU A 27 -2.64 7.61 15.78
C GLU A 27 -2.02 7.10 17.10
N SER A 28 -2.31 5.84 17.44
CA SER A 28 -1.77 5.16 18.63
C SER A 28 -1.75 3.64 18.43
N LEU A 29 -1.08 2.92 19.32
CA LEU A 29 -1.10 1.46 19.36
C LEU A 29 -2.52 0.94 19.61
N ASP A 30 -3.17 1.40 20.66
CA ASP A 30 -4.51 0.96 21.07
C ASP A 30 -5.54 1.18 19.95
N HIS A 31 -5.49 2.36 19.29
CA HIS A 31 -6.37 2.64 18.16
C HIS A 31 -6.10 1.69 17.00
N SER A 32 -4.83 1.42 16.68
CA SER A 32 -4.46 0.54 15.57
C SER A 32 -4.88 -0.90 15.83
N LEU A 33 -4.66 -1.44 17.04
CA LEU A 33 -5.11 -2.79 17.43
C LEU A 33 -6.64 -2.90 17.37
N LYS A 34 -7.36 -1.97 17.99
CA LYS A 34 -8.82 -1.95 17.98
C LYS A 34 -9.39 -1.93 16.57
N MET A 35 -8.84 -1.11 15.69
CA MET A 35 -9.29 -1.02 14.29
C MET A 35 -8.97 -2.30 13.52
N ALA A 36 -7.79 -2.87 13.70
CA ALA A 36 -7.38 -4.12 13.05
C ALA A 36 -8.28 -5.29 13.46
N GLU A 37 -8.56 -5.46 14.75
CA GLU A 37 -9.45 -6.50 15.29
C GLU A 37 -10.89 -6.33 14.79
N SER A 38 -11.39 -5.09 14.78
CA SER A 38 -12.75 -4.79 14.32
C SER A 38 -12.92 -5.13 12.85
N ILE A 39 -11.98 -4.72 11.99
CA ILE A 39 -12.04 -5.02 10.56
C ILE A 39 -11.86 -6.52 10.33
N LYS A 40 -10.91 -7.17 11.01
CA LYS A 40 -10.72 -8.63 10.94
C LYS A 40 -12.00 -9.37 11.25
N THR A 41 -12.67 -9.02 12.36
CA THR A 41 -13.95 -9.64 12.75
C THR A 41 -15.02 -9.51 11.68
N ILE A 42 -15.10 -8.34 11.01
CA ILE A 42 -16.07 -8.13 9.93
C ILE A 42 -15.71 -8.97 8.70
N THR A 43 -14.44 -8.95 8.31
CA THR A 43 -13.98 -9.65 7.10
C THR A 43 -14.04 -11.17 7.25
N GLU A 44 -13.76 -11.72 8.42
CA GLU A 44 -13.90 -13.14 8.73
C GLU A 44 -15.36 -13.62 8.59
N LYS A 45 -16.33 -12.82 9.05
CA LYS A 45 -17.76 -13.14 8.93
C LYS A 45 -18.24 -13.31 7.49
N ILE A 46 -17.59 -12.61 6.55
CA ILE A 46 -17.96 -12.65 5.13
C ILE A 46 -16.95 -13.41 4.27
N GLY A 47 -15.95 -14.07 4.90
CA GLY A 47 -14.93 -14.84 4.19
C GLY A 47 -14.01 -14.00 3.30
N MET A 48 -13.79 -12.71 3.62
CA MET A 48 -12.98 -11.80 2.83
C MET A 48 -11.53 -11.75 3.35
N PRO A 49 -10.51 -12.09 2.54
CA PRO A 49 -9.11 -11.94 2.95
C PRO A 49 -8.77 -10.47 3.23
N PHE A 50 -7.97 -10.20 4.25
CA PHE A 50 -7.75 -8.86 4.76
C PHE A 50 -6.27 -8.56 5.02
N ILE A 51 -5.84 -7.37 4.61
CA ILE A 51 -4.55 -6.75 4.93
C ILE A 51 -4.82 -5.44 5.67
N PHE A 52 -4.27 -5.28 6.86
CA PHE A 52 -4.36 -4.03 7.61
C PHE A 52 -3.44 -2.99 7.00
N LYS A 53 -3.96 -1.80 6.76
CA LYS A 53 -3.20 -0.68 6.20
C LYS A 53 -3.26 0.53 7.10
N SER A 54 -2.10 1.07 7.46
CA SER A 54 -1.99 2.40 8.06
C SER A 54 -0.63 3.01 7.73
N SER A 55 -0.57 4.34 7.62
CA SER A 55 0.68 5.03 7.28
C SER A 55 1.35 5.58 8.53
N PHE A 56 2.65 5.41 8.65
CA PHE A 56 3.44 6.01 9.73
C PHE A 56 3.73 7.49 9.50
N ASP A 57 3.63 7.95 8.27
CA ASP A 57 3.78 9.37 7.89
C ASP A 57 2.83 9.73 6.76
N LYS A 58 2.31 10.94 6.81
CA LYS A 58 1.56 11.60 5.75
C LYS A 58 2.39 12.76 5.19
N ALA A 59 3.42 12.41 4.43
CA ALA A 59 4.43 13.36 3.93
C ALA A 59 3.88 14.46 3.02
N ASN A 60 2.67 14.30 2.47
CA ASN A 60 2.04 15.24 1.52
C ASN A 60 0.83 16.00 2.09
N ARG A 61 0.79 16.23 3.42
CA ARG A 61 -0.26 17.07 4.01
C ARG A 61 -0.23 18.49 3.45
N THR A 62 -1.40 19.06 3.22
CA THR A 62 -1.55 20.41 2.68
C THR A 62 -1.15 21.48 3.70
N SER A 63 -1.56 21.32 4.97
CA SER A 63 -1.19 22.22 6.06
C SER A 63 0.01 21.68 6.83
N MET A 64 0.92 22.59 7.22
CA MET A 64 2.07 22.28 8.07
C MET A 64 1.64 21.84 9.48
N ASP A 65 0.49 22.30 9.96
CA ASP A 65 -0.05 21.97 11.28
C ASP A 65 -0.80 20.63 11.31
N SER A 66 -0.97 19.98 10.16
CA SER A 66 -1.68 18.70 10.09
C SER A 66 -0.87 17.57 10.73
N PHE A 67 -1.55 16.73 11.51
CA PHE A 67 -0.94 15.53 12.07
C PHE A 67 -0.43 14.62 10.97
N ARG A 68 0.85 14.31 10.99
CA ARG A 68 1.53 13.49 9.98
C ARG A 68 1.67 12.02 10.35
N GLY A 69 1.61 11.70 11.63
CA GLY A 69 1.85 10.35 12.15
C GLY A 69 2.95 10.33 13.23
N PRO A 70 3.25 9.12 13.79
CA PRO A 70 4.16 8.99 14.93
C PRO A 70 5.66 8.99 14.56
N ASN A 71 6.06 9.12 13.33
CA ASN A 71 7.34 8.83 12.69
C ASN A 71 7.52 7.34 12.33
N MET A 72 8.61 7.03 11.59
CA MET A 72 8.84 5.69 11.06
C MET A 72 9.05 4.64 12.16
N ASP A 73 9.95 4.88 13.11
CA ASP A 73 10.32 3.86 14.10
C ASP A 73 9.14 3.46 14.99
N LYS A 74 8.41 4.45 15.53
CA LYS A 74 7.21 4.20 16.31
C LYS A 74 6.10 3.57 15.46
N GLY A 75 5.94 4.03 14.24
CA GLY A 75 4.94 3.49 13.32
C GLY A 75 5.20 2.03 12.98
N LEU A 76 6.45 1.66 12.72
CA LEU A 76 6.84 0.27 12.47
C LEU A 76 6.66 -0.62 13.70
N ALA A 77 6.99 -0.12 14.89
CA ALA A 77 6.72 -0.85 16.13
C ALA A 77 5.21 -1.15 16.32
N ILE A 78 4.35 -0.16 16.03
CA ILE A 78 2.88 -0.34 16.10
C ILE A 78 2.41 -1.34 15.04
N LEU A 79 2.88 -1.26 13.80
CA LEU A 79 2.50 -2.21 12.75
C LEU A 79 2.98 -3.63 13.06
N SER A 80 4.17 -3.77 13.65
CA SER A 80 4.68 -5.06 14.13
C SER A 80 3.80 -5.65 15.22
N ALA A 81 3.32 -4.84 16.16
CA ALA A 81 2.38 -5.27 17.18
C ALA A 81 1.05 -5.71 16.57
N VAL A 82 0.46 -4.95 15.66
CA VAL A 82 -0.76 -5.34 14.94
C VAL A 82 -0.56 -6.68 14.23
N LYS A 83 0.55 -6.87 13.54
CA LYS A 83 0.87 -8.11 12.82
C LYS A 83 0.96 -9.31 13.76
N SER A 84 1.65 -9.16 14.90
CA SER A 84 1.87 -10.26 15.84
C SER A 84 0.65 -10.57 16.72
N GLU A 85 -0.06 -9.55 17.20
CA GLU A 85 -1.18 -9.73 18.15
C GLU A 85 -2.49 -10.07 17.43
N VAL A 86 -2.76 -9.41 16.29
CA VAL A 86 -3.99 -9.67 15.52
C VAL A 86 -3.81 -10.80 14.51
N GLY A 87 -2.57 -11.12 14.12
CA GLY A 87 -2.25 -12.23 13.21
C GLY A 87 -2.69 -11.97 11.77
N ILE A 88 -2.48 -10.75 11.28
CA ILE A 88 -2.85 -10.33 9.90
C ILE A 88 -1.68 -9.65 9.20
N PRO A 89 -1.58 -9.74 7.86
CA PRO A 89 -0.59 -8.99 7.11
C PRO A 89 -0.80 -7.49 7.22
N VAL A 90 0.29 -6.73 7.13
CA VAL A 90 0.25 -5.26 7.23
C VAL A 90 0.88 -4.59 6.00
N LEU A 91 0.33 -3.43 5.65
CA LEU A 91 0.77 -2.57 4.55
C LEU A 91 1.00 -1.15 5.05
N THR A 92 2.08 -0.51 4.59
CA THR A 92 2.32 0.92 4.86
C THR A 92 3.00 1.62 3.68
N ASP A 93 2.89 2.95 3.64
CA ASP A 93 3.53 3.77 2.61
C ASP A 93 5.04 3.93 2.88
N VAL A 94 5.84 4.00 1.81
CA VAL A 94 7.24 4.46 1.82
C VAL A 94 7.37 5.71 0.96
N HIS A 95 8.20 6.67 1.37
CA HIS A 95 8.34 7.96 0.70
C HIS A 95 9.74 8.22 0.17
N LEU A 96 10.75 7.59 0.77
CA LEU A 96 12.17 7.73 0.42
C LEU A 96 12.80 6.35 0.19
N PRO A 97 13.79 6.24 -0.72
CA PRO A 97 14.49 4.99 -0.98
C PRO A 97 15.07 4.33 0.28
N ASP A 98 15.64 5.11 1.19
CA ASP A 98 16.28 4.62 2.41
C ASP A 98 15.31 4.00 3.42
N GLN A 99 14.01 4.30 3.30
CA GLN A 99 12.98 3.69 4.15
C GLN A 99 12.64 2.26 3.75
N CYS A 100 12.81 1.92 2.46
CA CYS A 100 12.27 0.69 1.91
C CYS A 100 12.79 -0.57 2.63
N LEU A 101 14.08 -0.64 2.90
CA LEU A 101 14.66 -1.81 3.56
C LEU A 101 14.15 -1.98 4.99
N SER A 102 14.15 -0.93 5.81
CA SER A 102 13.67 -0.99 7.19
C SER A 102 12.17 -1.31 7.26
N VAL A 103 11.36 -0.70 6.39
CA VAL A 103 9.92 -0.93 6.34
C VAL A 103 9.61 -2.37 5.91
N SER A 104 10.37 -2.95 4.98
CA SER A 104 10.16 -4.33 4.50
C SER A 104 10.42 -5.41 5.56
N GLN A 105 11.12 -5.09 6.65
CA GLN A 105 11.32 -6.02 7.76
C GLN A 105 10.04 -6.23 8.59
N VAL A 106 9.08 -5.31 8.48
CA VAL A 106 7.80 -5.34 9.21
C VAL A 106 6.62 -5.51 8.28
N ALA A 107 6.53 -4.66 7.26
CA ALA A 107 5.39 -4.63 6.34
C ALA A 107 5.46 -5.77 5.32
N ASP A 108 4.32 -6.41 5.09
CA ASP A 108 4.14 -7.47 4.08
C ASP A 108 3.90 -6.90 2.68
N VAL A 109 3.55 -5.62 2.59
CA VAL A 109 3.43 -4.88 1.32
C VAL A 109 3.96 -3.47 1.52
N LEU A 110 4.86 -3.05 0.64
CA LEU A 110 5.28 -1.64 0.53
C LEU A 110 4.35 -0.88 -0.39
N GLN A 111 3.85 0.27 0.01
CA GLN A 111 3.00 1.09 -0.85
C GLN A 111 3.73 2.34 -1.34
N ILE A 112 3.68 2.56 -2.65
CA ILE A 112 4.19 3.78 -3.29
C ILE A 112 3.03 4.77 -3.41
N PRO A 113 3.11 5.95 -2.76
CA PRO A 113 2.11 7.00 -2.89
C PRO A 113 1.93 7.48 -4.33
N ALA A 114 0.72 7.92 -4.68
CA ALA A 114 0.38 8.31 -6.04
C ALA A 114 1.29 9.41 -6.62
N PHE A 115 1.66 10.41 -5.82
CA PHE A 115 2.56 11.48 -6.27
C PHE A 115 3.97 10.98 -6.57
N LEU A 116 4.39 9.84 -6.00
CA LEU A 116 5.72 9.27 -6.14
C LEU A 116 5.77 8.09 -7.13
N CYS A 117 4.67 7.76 -7.80
CA CYS A 117 4.55 6.58 -8.66
C CYS A 117 5.54 6.55 -9.84
N ARG A 118 6.19 7.66 -10.18
CA ARG A 118 7.20 7.77 -11.24
C ARG A 118 8.64 7.86 -10.74
N GLN A 119 8.87 7.96 -9.43
CA GLN A 119 10.20 8.12 -8.83
C GLN A 119 11.02 6.84 -8.98
N THR A 120 11.96 6.86 -9.93
CA THR A 120 12.72 5.66 -10.32
C THR A 120 13.48 5.06 -9.16
N ASP A 121 14.21 5.87 -8.40
CA ASP A 121 15.04 5.38 -7.30
C ASP A 121 14.21 4.76 -6.18
N LEU A 122 13.04 5.34 -5.86
CA LEU A 122 12.11 4.80 -4.88
C LEU A 122 11.52 3.45 -5.35
N LEU A 123 11.10 3.36 -6.61
CA LEU A 123 10.55 2.12 -7.18
C LEU A 123 11.59 0.99 -7.18
N ILE A 124 12.83 1.29 -7.58
CA ILE A 124 13.94 0.33 -7.58
C ILE A 124 14.30 -0.08 -6.13
N ALA A 125 14.36 0.87 -5.20
CA ALA A 125 14.64 0.56 -3.79
C ALA A 125 13.55 -0.35 -3.19
N ALA A 126 12.28 -0.05 -3.43
CA ALA A 126 11.17 -0.90 -3.00
C ALA A 126 11.24 -2.29 -3.65
N GLY A 127 11.51 -2.36 -4.95
CA GLY A 127 11.64 -3.63 -5.67
C GLY A 127 12.77 -4.52 -5.14
N LYS A 128 13.92 -3.94 -4.83
CA LYS A 128 15.09 -4.65 -4.27
C LYS A 128 14.84 -5.33 -2.93
N THR A 129 13.82 -4.93 -2.19
CA THR A 129 13.46 -5.60 -0.93
C THR A 129 12.90 -7.01 -1.13
N GLY A 130 12.40 -7.34 -2.32
CA GLY A 130 11.68 -8.58 -2.61
C GLY A 130 10.24 -8.62 -2.06
N THR A 131 9.88 -7.68 -1.19
CA THR A 131 8.52 -7.54 -0.63
C THR A 131 7.54 -7.14 -1.74
N PRO A 132 6.29 -7.64 -1.75
CA PRO A 132 5.25 -7.15 -2.64
C PRO A 132 5.11 -5.62 -2.60
N VAL A 133 4.98 -5.00 -3.78
CA VAL A 133 4.90 -3.53 -3.90
C VAL A 133 3.57 -3.14 -4.53
N ASN A 134 2.81 -2.32 -3.82
CA ASN A 134 1.59 -1.71 -4.35
C ASN A 134 1.88 -0.28 -4.82
N ILE A 135 1.65 0.00 -6.11
CA ILE A 135 1.85 1.34 -6.69
C ILE A 135 0.49 1.99 -6.89
N LYS A 136 0.23 3.10 -6.20
CA LYS A 136 -0.94 3.92 -6.49
C LYS A 136 -0.72 4.72 -7.77
N LYS A 137 -1.66 4.61 -8.71
CA LYS A 137 -1.63 5.41 -9.94
C LYS A 137 -1.71 6.91 -9.61
N GLY A 138 -0.77 7.70 -10.11
CA GLY A 138 -0.84 9.16 -10.00
C GLY A 138 -2.07 9.72 -10.72
N GLN A 139 -2.73 10.71 -10.13
CA GLN A 139 -3.91 11.36 -10.72
C GLN A 139 -3.63 12.01 -12.08
N PHE A 140 -2.36 12.33 -12.31
CA PHE A 140 -1.83 12.94 -13.53
C PHE A 140 -1.38 11.91 -14.59
N LEU A 141 -1.43 10.61 -14.26
CA LEU A 141 -0.90 9.54 -15.10
C LEU A 141 -2.03 8.73 -15.73
N SER A 142 -1.93 8.46 -17.03
CA SER A 142 -2.86 7.55 -17.68
C SER A 142 -2.60 6.09 -17.24
N PRO A 143 -3.63 5.24 -17.22
CA PRO A 143 -3.49 3.85 -16.77
C PRO A 143 -2.45 3.05 -17.58
N GLU A 144 -2.35 3.26 -18.91
CA GLU A 144 -1.38 2.58 -19.77
C GLU A 144 0.08 2.89 -19.38
N LYS A 145 0.32 4.06 -18.78
CA LYS A 145 1.66 4.46 -18.35
C LYS A 145 2.10 3.77 -17.05
N MET A 146 1.17 3.15 -16.32
CA MET A 146 1.50 2.43 -15.08
C MET A 146 2.40 1.22 -15.35
N LYS A 147 2.34 0.61 -16.54
CA LYS A 147 3.28 -0.46 -16.91
C LYS A 147 4.74 -0.05 -16.75
N HIS A 148 5.10 1.20 -17.06
CA HIS A 148 6.49 1.65 -16.91
C HIS A 148 6.93 1.78 -15.43
N ALA A 149 6.00 2.09 -14.53
CA ALA A 149 6.29 2.06 -13.10
C ALA A 149 6.48 0.61 -12.61
N ALA A 150 5.64 -0.31 -13.04
CA ALA A 150 5.76 -1.73 -12.74
C ALA A 150 7.05 -2.34 -13.32
N GLU A 151 7.40 -2.01 -14.56
CA GLU A 151 8.64 -2.46 -15.21
C GLU A 151 9.89 -2.06 -14.40
N LYS A 152 9.94 -0.88 -13.81
CA LYS A 152 11.07 -0.45 -12.96
C LYS A 152 11.25 -1.38 -11.75
N ILE A 153 10.18 -1.80 -11.10
CA ILE A 153 10.24 -2.78 -10.01
C ILE A 153 10.66 -4.14 -10.57
N ALA A 154 10.10 -4.57 -11.69
CA ALA A 154 10.42 -5.85 -12.31
C ALA A 154 11.89 -6.00 -12.70
N THR A 155 12.60 -4.90 -13.01
CA THR A 155 14.06 -4.93 -13.26
C THR A 155 14.88 -5.42 -12.07
N THR A 156 14.32 -5.39 -10.85
CA THR A 156 14.95 -5.90 -9.63
C THR A 156 14.69 -7.40 -9.38
N ALA A 157 14.10 -8.10 -10.35
CA ALA A 157 13.60 -9.46 -10.25
C ALA A 157 12.36 -9.63 -9.34
N ASN A 158 11.84 -8.56 -8.73
CA ASN A 158 10.58 -8.59 -7.98
C ASN A 158 9.40 -8.49 -8.93
N GLN A 159 8.61 -9.55 -8.99
CA GLN A 159 7.43 -9.65 -9.85
C GLN A 159 6.11 -9.52 -9.04
N ASN A 160 6.18 -9.30 -7.71
CA ASN A 160 5.03 -9.19 -6.83
C ASN A 160 4.54 -7.74 -6.79
N ILE A 161 3.84 -7.33 -7.84
CA ILE A 161 3.44 -5.94 -8.08
C ILE A 161 1.92 -5.85 -8.11
N LEU A 162 1.38 -4.92 -7.32
CA LEU A 162 -0.02 -4.53 -7.31
C LEU A 162 -0.14 -3.09 -7.82
N LEU A 163 -1.21 -2.82 -8.56
CA LEU A 163 -1.53 -1.47 -9.04
C LEU A 163 -2.86 -1.03 -8.45
N THR A 164 -2.91 0.18 -7.92
CA THR A 164 -4.14 0.73 -7.33
C THR A 164 -4.63 1.94 -8.13
N GLU A 165 -5.85 1.86 -8.66
CA GLU A 165 -6.57 3.03 -9.16
C GLU A 165 -6.94 3.94 -7.98
N ARG A 166 -6.76 5.25 -8.14
CA ARG A 166 -7.10 6.24 -7.12
C ARG A 166 -7.56 7.59 -7.68
N GLY A 167 -8.12 7.55 -8.86
CA GLY A 167 -8.69 8.70 -9.52
C GLY A 167 -7.74 9.45 -10.44
N THR A 168 -8.33 10.35 -11.20
CA THR A 168 -7.68 11.20 -12.19
C THR A 168 -8.08 12.64 -11.94
N SER A 169 -7.13 13.55 -12.02
CA SER A 169 -7.40 14.99 -11.95
C SER A 169 -7.66 15.53 -13.35
N PHE A 170 -8.80 16.17 -13.53
CA PHE A 170 -9.12 16.96 -14.71
C PHE A 170 -9.47 18.38 -14.24
N GLY A 171 -8.65 19.35 -14.62
CA GLY A 171 -8.74 20.69 -14.01
C GLY A 171 -8.42 20.61 -12.52
N TYR A 172 -9.34 21.07 -11.69
CA TYR A 172 -9.21 21.06 -10.23
C TYR A 172 -10.00 19.94 -9.55
N GLY A 173 -10.82 19.20 -10.31
CA GLY A 173 -11.61 18.09 -9.82
C GLY A 173 -10.89 16.75 -9.88
N LEU A 174 -11.28 15.83 -9.01
CA LEU A 174 -10.83 14.44 -9.03
C LEU A 174 -11.96 13.55 -9.55
N ILE A 175 -11.67 12.76 -10.58
CA ILE A 175 -12.61 11.83 -11.20
C ILE A 175 -12.04 10.41 -11.08
N SER A 176 -12.88 9.46 -10.66
CA SER A 176 -12.55 8.04 -10.71
C SER A 176 -12.94 7.47 -12.06
N ASP A 177 -11.99 6.83 -12.73
CA ASP A 177 -12.20 6.14 -13.99
C ASP A 177 -12.09 4.63 -13.78
N MET A 178 -13.24 3.96 -13.70
CA MET A 178 -13.29 2.52 -13.46
C MET A 178 -12.75 1.69 -14.63
N THR A 179 -12.68 2.26 -15.85
CA THR A 179 -12.08 1.58 -17.01
C THR A 179 -10.58 1.41 -16.85
N SER A 180 -9.94 2.26 -16.04
CA SER A 180 -8.51 2.15 -15.70
C SER A 180 -8.14 0.80 -15.10
N ILE A 181 -9.05 0.15 -14.39
CA ILE A 181 -8.80 -1.15 -13.74
C ILE A 181 -8.50 -2.21 -14.79
N SER A 182 -9.34 -2.31 -15.83
CA SER A 182 -9.15 -3.26 -16.93
C SER A 182 -7.88 -2.99 -17.75
N ILE A 183 -7.48 -1.71 -17.87
CA ILE A 183 -6.28 -1.33 -18.62
C ILE A 183 -5.00 -1.70 -17.85
N MET A 184 -5.06 -1.65 -16.51
CA MET A 184 -3.91 -1.94 -15.65
C MET A 184 -3.73 -3.44 -15.32
N GLN A 185 -4.69 -4.28 -15.66
CA GLN A 185 -4.57 -5.75 -15.54
C GLN A 185 -3.58 -6.31 -16.55
#